data_145ef08efac4fcc095bbf110faa590ba
#
_entry.id   145ef08efac4fcc095bbf110faa590ba
#
_cell.length_a   1.000
_cell.length_b   1.000
_cell.length_c   1.000
_cell.angle_alpha   90.00
_cell.angle_beta   90.00
_cell.angle_gamma   90.00
#
_symmetry.space_group_name_H-M   'P 1'
#
loop_
_entity.id
_entity.type
_entity.pdbx_description
1 polymer ?
#
loop_
_entity_poly.entity_id
_entity_poly.type
_entity_poly.pdbx_seq_one_letter_code
_entity_poly.pdbx_strand_id
1 'polypeptide(L)'
;MGKYAQDAAKLLELVGGKENIAAVSHCITRMRFVLNDPALANIEAIEAIPSVKGSFTQAGQFQVIIGNTVADFYNDFVAISGIEGVSKDEAKSAAKQNQNALQRIMTALAEIFAPLIPAIITGGLILGFRNVIDSMYIFAGGTATLVQLSQFWAGVDHFLWLIGEAVFHMLPVGICWSITKKMGTNQMLGIVLGLTLVSGQLMNAYAVNADAVIPQWDFGFVQVDMIGYQAQVIPAMLAGFTLVYLEKFFRKITPAVISMIVVPFCSLLLAVMAAHFVLGPIGWKIGSWISNFVYAGITGPLRLLFGAVFGFFYAPLVITGLHHMSNAIDTQLCADFGGTMLWPMIALSNIAQGSAVLGMIYLQRKNARAQEVNIPSCISCYLGVTEPAMFGVNLKYNFPFICAMIGSGIAGAFSVMTSSTANSIGVGGLPGILSMQPQSMGTFAIAMVIAIAVPFVLTVIIGKRKNIA
;
A
#
# COMPACT_ATOMS: atom_id res chain seq x y z
N MET A 1 10.89 8.48 39.52
CA MET A 1 10.48 7.43 38.60
C MET A 1 9.38 8.01 37.72
N GLY A 2 9.45 7.77 36.41
CA GLY A 2 8.45 8.27 35.49
C GLY A 2 7.08 7.61 35.69
N LYS A 3 6.05 8.17 35.12
CA LYS A 3 4.66 7.75 35.28
C LYS A 3 4.42 6.27 34.88
N TYR A 4 5.18 5.78 33.91
CA TYR A 4 5.05 4.42 33.34
C TYR A 4 6.20 3.49 33.74
N ALA A 5 7.04 3.88 34.70
CA ALA A 5 8.26 3.15 35.04
C ALA A 5 8.01 1.68 35.43
N GLN A 6 6.95 1.39 36.19
CA GLN A 6 6.60 0.02 36.57
C GLN A 6 6.16 -0.83 35.37
N ASP A 7 5.31 -0.27 34.52
CA ASP A 7 4.82 -0.96 33.32
C ASP A 7 5.96 -1.17 32.30
N ALA A 8 6.86 -0.20 32.18
CA ALA A 8 8.04 -0.27 31.32
C ALA A 8 9.05 -1.34 31.80
N ALA A 9 9.29 -1.42 33.11
CA ALA A 9 10.15 -2.47 33.70
C ALA A 9 9.57 -3.86 33.45
N LYS A 10 8.25 -4.01 33.65
CA LYS A 10 7.55 -5.27 33.40
C LYS A 10 7.59 -5.65 31.90
N LEU A 11 7.42 -4.68 31.00
CA LEU A 11 7.54 -4.91 29.57
C LEU A 11 8.95 -5.37 29.19
N LEU A 12 10.00 -4.77 29.77
CA LEU A 12 11.39 -5.17 29.53
C LEU A 12 11.63 -6.64 29.91
N GLU A 13 11.13 -7.07 31.06
CA GLU A 13 11.22 -8.47 31.49
C GLU A 13 10.48 -9.41 30.52
N LEU A 14 9.26 -9.07 30.14
CA LEU A 14 8.37 -9.92 29.35
C LEU A 14 8.73 -10.01 27.87
N VAL A 15 9.54 -9.09 27.33
CA VAL A 15 10.10 -9.22 25.98
C VAL A 15 11.40 -10.08 25.95
N GLY A 16 11.79 -10.66 27.09
CA GLY A 16 12.97 -11.50 27.22
C GLY A 16 14.23 -10.75 27.72
N GLY A 17 14.04 -9.59 28.36
CA GLY A 17 15.12 -8.78 28.94
C GLY A 17 15.91 -7.98 27.90
N LYS A 18 16.90 -7.21 28.39
CA LYS A 18 17.75 -6.34 27.56
C LYS A 18 18.49 -7.10 26.48
N GLU A 19 18.98 -8.28 26.77
CA GLU A 19 19.79 -9.10 25.87
C GLU A 19 18.99 -9.60 24.65
N ASN A 20 17.67 -9.67 24.77
CA ASN A 20 16.79 -10.05 23.66
C ASN A 20 16.40 -8.88 22.74
N ILE A 21 16.77 -7.64 23.10
CA ILE A 21 16.41 -6.45 22.33
C ILE A 21 17.58 -6.02 21.45
N ALA A 22 17.51 -6.29 20.15
CA ALA A 22 18.48 -5.81 19.18
C ALA A 22 18.30 -4.32 18.85
N ALA A 23 17.05 -3.83 18.87
CA ALA A 23 16.73 -2.42 18.63
C ALA A 23 15.38 -2.06 19.21
N VAL A 24 15.22 -0.81 19.70
CA VAL A 24 13.96 -0.26 20.16
C VAL A 24 13.74 1.12 19.58
N SER A 25 12.51 1.39 19.14
CA SER A 25 12.06 2.70 18.68
C SER A 25 10.57 2.87 18.97
N HIS A 26 10.01 4.03 18.70
CA HIS A 26 8.56 4.23 18.79
C HIS A 26 8.00 5.03 17.61
N CYS A 27 6.71 4.95 17.39
CA CYS A 27 5.97 5.84 16.52
C CYS A 27 4.92 6.61 17.35
N ILE A 28 3.91 7.20 16.71
CA ILE A 28 2.91 8.05 17.38
C ILE A 28 2.12 7.29 18.48
N THR A 29 1.96 5.98 18.34
CA THR A 29 1.11 5.18 19.25
C THR A 29 1.72 3.86 19.71
N ARG A 30 2.93 3.47 19.23
CA ARG A 30 3.47 2.12 19.44
C ARG A 30 4.95 2.13 19.77
N MET A 31 5.33 1.27 20.72
CA MET A 31 6.70 0.82 20.87
C MET A 31 7.02 -0.20 19.77
N ARG A 32 8.24 -0.20 19.26
CA ARG A 32 8.72 -1.14 18.24
C ARG A 32 10.02 -1.77 18.68
N PHE A 33 10.02 -3.07 18.74
CA PHE A 33 11.17 -3.88 19.15
C PHE A 33 11.64 -4.73 17.97
N VAL A 34 12.93 -4.83 17.81
CA VAL A 34 13.56 -5.92 17.06
C VAL A 34 14.12 -6.87 18.11
N LEU A 35 13.53 -8.05 18.21
CA LEU A 35 13.94 -9.07 19.16
C LEU A 35 14.91 -10.03 18.49
N ASN A 36 15.96 -10.46 19.23
CA ASN A 36 16.89 -11.48 18.78
C ASN A 36 16.20 -12.85 18.68
N ASP A 37 15.38 -13.17 19.67
CA ASP A 37 14.49 -14.33 19.67
C ASP A 37 13.05 -13.89 20.02
N PRO A 38 12.17 -13.81 19.03
CA PRO A 38 10.76 -13.43 19.26
C PRO A 38 9.97 -14.43 20.12
N ALA A 39 10.45 -15.69 20.25
CA ALA A 39 9.78 -16.71 21.04
C ALA A 39 9.90 -16.47 22.56
N LEU A 40 10.86 -15.66 23.00
CA LEU A 40 11.02 -15.27 24.39
C LEU A 40 10.00 -14.23 24.88
N ALA A 41 9.28 -13.58 23.96
CA ALA A 41 8.26 -12.59 24.33
C ALA A 41 6.98 -13.28 24.82
N ASN A 42 6.61 -13.02 26.06
CA ASN A 42 5.35 -13.52 26.64
C ASN A 42 4.20 -12.58 26.28
N ILE A 43 3.58 -12.83 25.12
CA ILE A 43 2.52 -11.96 24.53
C ILE A 43 1.35 -11.79 25.50
N GLU A 44 0.86 -12.86 26.12
CA GLU A 44 -0.31 -12.83 27.01
C GLU A 44 -0.05 -11.95 28.23
N ALA A 45 1.12 -12.09 28.86
CA ALA A 45 1.51 -11.28 30.00
C ALA A 45 1.80 -9.80 29.61
N ILE A 46 2.33 -9.55 28.40
CA ILE A 46 2.54 -8.20 27.87
C ILE A 46 1.20 -7.48 27.67
N GLU A 47 0.21 -8.16 27.12
CA GLU A 47 -1.12 -7.57 26.89
C GLU A 47 -1.93 -7.36 28.19
N ALA A 48 -1.51 -8.01 29.27
CA ALA A 48 -2.07 -7.79 30.62
C ALA A 48 -1.50 -6.53 31.32
N ILE A 49 -0.44 -5.90 30.77
CA ILE A 49 0.11 -4.65 31.34
C ILE A 49 -0.91 -3.51 31.17
N PRO A 50 -1.21 -2.71 32.22
CA PRO A 50 -2.25 -1.68 32.17
C PRO A 50 -2.08 -0.64 31.05
N SER A 51 -0.82 -0.26 30.73
CA SER A 51 -0.51 0.71 29.68
C SER A 51 -0.54 0.11 28.26
N VAL A 52 -0.58 -1.23 28.12
CA VAL A 52 -0.58 -1.92 26.83
C VAL A 52 -2.01 -2.11 26.35
N LYS A 53 -2.27 -1.75 25.11
CA LYS A 53 -3.58 -1.90 24.46
C LYS A 53 -3.64 -3.10 23.50
N GLY A 54 -2.50 -3.71 23.19
CA GLY A 54 -2.34 -4.88 22.34
C GLY A 54 -0.93 -4.99 21.81
N SER A 55 -0.59 -6.13 21.21
CA SER A 55 0.70 -6.37 20.60
C SER A 55 0.58 -7.19 19.32
N PHE A 56 1.57 -7.10 18.43
CA PHE A 56 1.64 -7.88 17.20
C PHE A 56 3.05 -7.82 16.59
N THR A 57 3.35 -8.78 15.71
CA THR A 57 4.59 -8.77 14.93
C THR A 57 4.30 -8.43 13.48
N GLN A 58 5.02 -7.45 12.93
CA GLN A 58 4.91 -7.05 11.53
C GLN A 58 6.28 -6.71 10.96
N ALA A 59 6.59 -7.21 9.76
CA ALA A 59 7.84 -6.95 9.05
C ALA A 59 9.12 -7.22 9.89
N GLY A 60 9.09 -8.24 10.75
CA GLY A 60 10.21 -8.60 11.65
C GLY A 60 10.34 -7.73 12.90
N GLN A 61 9.39 -6.84 13.16
CA GLN A 61 9.33 -6.02 14.38
C GLN A 61 8.18 -6.47 15.28
N PHE A 62 8.46 -6.70 16.55
CA PHE A 62 7.44 -6.86 17.58
C PHE A 62 6.97 -5.47 18.02
N GLN A 63 5.68 -5.19 17.90
CA GLN A 63 5.08 -3.90 18.17
C GLN A 63 4.11 -3.99 19.33
N VAL A 64 4.21 -3.06 20.29
CA VAL A 64 3.34 -2.96 21.47
C VAL A 64 2.59 -1.63 21.40
N ILE A 65 1.27 -1.68 21.38
CA ILE A 65 0.40 -0.51 21.26
C ILE A 65 0.23 0.10 22.66
N ILE A 66 0.70 1.34 22.81
CA ILE A 66 0.54 2.12 24.04
C ILE A 66 -0.54 3.21 23.87
N GLY A 67 -0.63 3.80 22.67
CA GLY A 67 -1.49 4.94 22.38
C GLY A 67 -0.73 6.27 22.44
N ASN A 68 -1.47 7.36 22.61
CA ASN A 68 -0.93 8.72 22.49
C ASN A 68 0.15 9.08 23.52
N THR A 69 0.30 8.27 24.58
CA THR A 69 1.30 8.45 25.65
C THR A 69 2.59 7.65 25.40
N VAL A 70 2.75 7.12 24.20
CA VAL A 70 3.91 6.26 23.85
C VAL A 70 5.26 6.96 24.03
N ALA A 71 5.35 8.26 23.79
CA ALA A 71 6.59 9.01 23.96
C ALA A 71 7.06 9.01 25.43
N ASP A 72 6.15 9.25 26.36
CA ASP A 72 6.45 9.21 27.79
C ASP A 72 6.81 7.78 28.25
N PHE A 73 6.06 6.80 27.77
CA PHE A 73 6.34 5.38 28.06
C PHE A 73 7.72 4.97 27.49
N TYR A 74 8.06 5.41 26.28
CA TYR A 74 9.35 5.14 25.65
C TYR A 74 10.51 5.74 26.45
N ASN A 75 10.37 6.98 26.91
CA ASN A 75 11.40 7.64 27.72
C ASN A 75 11.62 6.86 29.04
N ASP A 76 10.55 6.43 29.71
CA ASP A 76 10.65 5.60 30.91
C ASP A 76 11.30 4.24 30.60
N PHE A 77 10.96 3.61 29.48
CA PHE A 77 11.52 2.34 29.03
C PHE A 77 13.03 2.44 28.75
N VAL A 78 13.45 3.47 28.02
CA VAL A 78 14.88 3.71 27.70
C VAL A 78 15.68 4.01 28.98
N ALA A 79 15.12 4.80 29.89
CA ALA A 79 15.76 5.12 31.18
C ALA A 79 15.98 3.88 32.05
N ILE A 80 15.04 2.90 32.01
CA ILE A 80 15.12 1.67 32.82
C ILE A 80 16.00 0.63 32.14
N SER A 81 15.84 0.44 30.84
CA SER A 81 16.58 -0.59 30.09
C SER A 81 18.05 -0.23 29.86
N GLY A 82 18.36 1.08 29.84
CA GLY A 82 19.66 1.59 29.44
C GLY A 82 20.02 1.23 28.00
N ILE A 83 18.99 1.01 27.13
CA ILE A 83 19.16 0.76 25.71
C ILE A 83 19.06 2.10 25.00
N GLU A 84 20.09 2.47 24.23
CA GLU A 84 20.00 3.65 23.36
C GLU A 84 18.94 3.37 22.29
N GLY A 85 17.93 4.23 22.21
CA GLY A 85 16.90 4.14 21.19
C GLY A 85 17.49 4.39 19.81
N VAL A 86 17.07 3.60 18.84
CA VAL A 86 17.52 3.73 17.45
C VAL A 86 16.49 4.46 16.59
N SER A 87 16.94 5.04 15.49
CA SER A 87 16.05 5.61 14.49
C SER A 87 15.14 4.54 13.88
N LYS A 88 14.01 4.98 13.29
CA LYS A 88 13.11 4.05 12.58
C LYS A 88 13.81 3.23 11.49
N ASP A 89 14.79 3.83 10.83
CA ASP A 89 15.50 3.21 9.72
C ASP A 89 16.52 2.17 10.22
N GLU A 90 17.16 2.41 11.35
CA GLU A 90 18.03 1.44 12.02
C GLU A 90 17.23 0.25 12.57
N ALA A 91 16.08 0.51 13.22
CA ALA A 91 15.18 -0.56 13.68
C ALA A 91 14.67 -1.43 12.50
N LYS A 92 14.32 -0.81 11.36
CA LYS A 92 13.94 -1.54 10.15
C LYS A 92 15.09 -2.36 9.58
N SER A 93 16.31 -1.83 9.62
CA SER A 93 17.49 -2.53 9.12
C SER A 93 17.81 -3.77 9.97
N ALA A 94 17.71 -3.65 11.29
CA ALA A 94 17.87 -4.78 12.21
C ALA A 94 16.76 -5.84 12.02
N ALA A 95 15.51 -5.41 11.79
CA ALA A 95 14.37 -6.32 11.56
C ALA A 95 14.52 -7.23 10.32
N LYS A 96 15.36 -6.85 9.33
CA LYS A 96 15.60 -7.69 8.14
C LYS A 96 16.26 -9.04 8.47
N GLN A 97 16.93 -9.15 9.60
CA GLN A 97 17.52 -10.43 10.05
C GLN A 97 16.45 -11.48 10.35
N ASN A 98 15.27 -11.05 10.78
CA ASN A 98 14.14 -11.92 11.17
C ASN A 98 13.20 -12.23 10.00
N GLN A 99 13.58 -11.91 8.75
CA GLN A 99 12.75 -12.09 7.57
C GLN A 99 13.29 -13.20 6.66
N ASN A 100 12.39 -14.04 6.14
CA ASN A 100 12.74 -14.98 5.07
C ASN A 100 12.92 -14.25 3.71
N ALA A 101 13.44 -14.95 2.69
CA ALA A 101 13.76 -14.35 1.39
C ALA A 101 12.53 -13.69 0.72
N LEU A 102 11.36 -14.33 0.78
CA LEU A 102 10.12 -13.79 0.23
C LEU A 102 9.70 -12.51 0.99
N GLN A 103 9.72 -12.55 2.33
CA GLN A 103 9.41 -11.38 3.15
C GLN A 103 10.36 -10.21 2.88
N ARG A 104 11.66 -10.47 2.62
CA ARG A 104 12.61 -9.39 2.26
C ARG A 104 12.27 -8.72 0.94
N ILE A 105 11.94 -9.50 -0.10
CA ILE A 105 11.50 -8.96 -1.40
C ILE A 105 10.25 -8.10 -1.21
N MET A 106 9.27 -8.60 -0.46
CA MET A 106 8.01 -7.94 -0.20
C MET A 106 8.18 -6.64 0.59
N THR A 107 9.00 -6.68 1.65
CA THR A 107 9.36 -5.47 2.42
C THR A 107 10.09 -4.47 1.53
N ALA A 108 10.96 -4.93 0.63
CA ALA A 108 11.66 -4.06 -0.31
C ALA A 108 10.68 -3.32 -1.24
N LEU A 109 9.68 -4.03 -1.79
CA LEU A 109 8.62 -3.44 -2.61
C LEU A 109 7.78 -2.45 -1.82
N ALA A 110 7.34 -2.83 -0.61
CA ALA A 110 6.59 -1.94 0.27
C ALA A 110 7.36 -0.64 0.58
N GLU A 111 8.66 -0.72 0.85
CA GLU A 111 9.51 0.45 1.11
C GLU A 111 9.68 1.36 -0.11
N ILE A 112 9.61 0.82 -1.34
CA ILE A 112 9.63 1.60 -2.57
C ILE A 112 8.31 2.34 -2.77
N PHE A 113 7.17 1.70 -2.51
CA PHE A 113 5.86 2.31 -2.71
C PHE A 113 5.41 3.21 -1.56
N ALA A 114 5.83 2.94 -0.31
CA ALA A 114 5.40 3.69 0.87
C ALA A 114 5.52 5.23 0.75
N PRO A 115 6.62 5.82 0.24
CA PRO A 115 6.70 7.26 0.07
C PRO A 115 5.80 7.80 -1.07
N LEU A 116 5.33 6.95 -1.98
CA LEU A 116 4.45 7.33 -3.09
C LEU A 116 2.96 7.28 -2.71
N ILE A 117 2.60 6.50 -1.68
CA ILE A 117 1.21 6.29 -1.26
C ILE A 117 0.44 7.60 -1.02
N PRO A 118 0.96 8.62 -0.31
CA PRO A 118 0.22 9.87 -0.12
C PRO A 118 -0.14 10.57 -1.44
N ALA A 119 0.77 10.57 -2.41
CA ALA A 119 0.52 11.14 -3.73
C ALA A 119 -0.53 10.31 -4.51
N ILE A 120 -0.40 8.98 -4.51
CA ILE A 120 -1.35 8.05 -5.15
C ILE A 120 -2.76 8.23 -4.56
N ILE A 121 -2.91 8.32 -3.23
CA ILE A 121 -4.19 8.55 -2.57
C ILE A 121 -4.78 9.90 -2.98
N THR A 122 -3.99 10.97 -2.94
CA THR A 122 -4.45 12.31 -3.32
C THR A 122 -4.85 12.36 -4.79
N GLY A 123 -4.02 11.81 -5.68
CA GLY A 123 -4.33 11.71 -7.11
C GLY A 123 -5.60 10.89 -7.36
N GLY A 124 -5.75 9.75 -6.68
CA GLY A 124 -6.94 8.91 -6.77
C GLY A 124 -8.23 9.60 -6.32
N LEU A 125 -8.19 10.39 -5.23
CA LEU A 125 -9.33 11.21 -4.80
C LEU A 125 -9.70 12.27 -5.83
N ILE A 126 -8.71 12.96 -6.40
CA ILE A 126 -8.91 13.98 -7.44
C ILE A 126 -9.50 13.36 -8.71
N LEU A 127 -8.96 12.22 -9.15
CA LEU A 127 -9.53 11.49 -10.29
C LEU A 127 -10.93 10.95 -10.00
N GLY A 128 -11.19 10.52 -8.75
CA GLY A 128 -12.53 10.13 -8.30
C GLY A 128 -13.53 11.28 -8.40
N PHE A 129 -13.14 12.48 -7.96
CA PHE A 129 -13.97 13.68 -8.12
C PHE A 129 -14.18 14.05 -9.60
N ARG A 130 -13.11 14.03 -10.42
CA ARG A 130 -13.22 14.17 -11.88
C ARG A 130 -14.21 13.19 -12.48
N ASN A 131 -14.11 11.92 -12.09
CA ASN A 131 -15.01 10.86 -12.56
C ASN A 131 -16.49 11.21 -12.31
N VAL A 132 -16.81 11.80 -11.16
CA VAL A 132 -18.18 12.24 -10.84
C VAL A 132 -18.65 13.35 -11.77
N ILE A 133 -17.83 14.34 -12.08
CA ILE A 133 -18.24 15.49 -12.89
C ILE A 133 -18.20 15.24 -14.41
N ASP A 134 -17.32 14.34 -14.88
CA ASP A 134 -17.08 14.08 -16.30
C ASP A 134 -17.77 12.81 -16.83
N SER A 135 -17.97 11.79 -16.00
CA SER A 135 -18.44 10.48 -16.47
C SER A 135 -19.84 10.12 -15.99
N MET A 136 -20.43 10.87 -15.06
CA MET A 136 -21.80 10.60 -14.57
C MET A 136 -22.84 11.39 -15.36
N TYR A 137 -23.64 10.68 -16.16
CA TYR A 137 -24.76 11.21 -16.93
C TYR A 137 -26.01 11.35 -16.04
N ILE A 138 -26.03 12.33 -15.14
CA ILE A 138 -27.13 12.57 -14.19
C ILE A 138 -27.88 13.90 -14.45
N PHE A 139 -27.38 14.71 -15.37
CA PHE A 139 -27.97 16.00 -15.72
C PHE A 139 -28.80 15.93 -17.03
N ALA A 140 -29.60 16.94 -17.31
CA ALA A 140 -30.45 17.02 -18.49
C ALA A 140 -31.31 15.76 -18.72
N GLY A 141 -31.89 15.20 -17.65
CA GLY A 141 -32.69 13.99 -17.75
C GLY A 141 -31.85 12.68 -17.94
N GLY A 142 -30.57 12.70 -17.58
CA GLY A 142 -29.70 11.54 -17.72
C GLY A 142 -28.90 11.47 -19.03
N THR A 143 -28.83 12.58 -19.79
CA THR A 143 -28.20 12.62 -21.12
C THR A 143 -26.89 13.38 -21.16
N ALA A 144 -26.53 14.14 -20.10
CA ALA A 144 -25.32 14.96 -20.08
C ALA A 144 -24.57 14.85 -18.75
N THR A 145 -23.25 15.04 -18.84
CA THR A 145 -22.36 15.20 -17.68
C THR A 145 -22.29 16.68 -17.27
N LEU A 146 -21.79 16.95 -16.07
CA LEU A 146 -21.60 18.32 -15.60
C LEU A 146 -20.60 19.09 -16.48
N VAL A 147 -19.55 18.42 -16.93
CA VAL A 147 -18.51 18.96 -17.82
C VAL A 147 -19.11 19.38 -19.17
N GLN A 148 -20.03 18.61 -19.72
CA GLN A 148 -20.69 18.92 -20.99
C GLN A 148 -21.64 20.13 -20.89
N LEU A 149 -22.22 20.39 -19.72
CA LEU A 149 -23.18 21.46 -19.50
C LEU A 149 -22.56 22.79 -19.09
N SER A 150 -21.31 22.77 -18.60
CA SER A 150 -20.72 23.96 -18.01
C SER A 150 -19.24 24.11 -18.40
N GLN A 151 -18.95 25.23 -19.09
CA GLN A 151 -17.60 25.60 -19.44
C GLN A 151 -16.68 25.74 -18.18
N PHE A 152 -17.24 26.21 -17.06
CA PHE A 152 -16.50 26.27 -15.80
C PHE A 152 -16.06 24.87 -15.34
N TRP A 153 -16.98 23.91 -15.33
CA TRP A 153 -16.66 22.54 -14.92
C TRP A 153 -15.74 21.82 -15.91
N ALA A 154 -15.84 22.13 -17.20
CA ALA A 154 -14.87 21.66 -18.19
C ALA A 154 -13.46 22.18 -17.89
N GLY A 155 -13.34 23.46 -17.52
CA GLY A 155 -12.05 24.03 -17.07
C GLY A 155 -11.53 23.38 -15.80
N VAL A 156 -12.39 23.13 -14.81
CA VAL A 156 -12.04 22.42 -13.57
C VAL A 156 -11.55 21.01 -13.88
N ASP A 157 -12.23 20.28 -14.74
CA ASP A 157 -11.86 18.93 -15.15
C ASP A 157 -10.47 18.89 -15.77
N HIS A 158 -10.20 19.75 -16.74
CA HIS A 158 -8.88 19.88 -17.36
C HIS A 158 -7.77 20.24 -16.36
N PHE A 159 -8.06 21.16 -15.44
CA PHE A 159 -7.10 21.54 -14.39
C PHE A 159 -6.80 20.37 -13.44
N LEU A 160 -7.81 19.63 -13.02
CA LEU A 160 -7.64 18.48 -12.14
C LEU A 160 -6.91 17.31 -12.82
N TRP A 161 -7.07 17.16 -14.15
CA TRP A 161 -6.34 16.16 -14.92
C TRP A 161 -4.82 16.36 -14.84
N LEU A 162 -4.36 17.61 -14.81
CA LEU A 162 -2.93 17.92 -14.63
C LEU A 162 -2.34 17.23 -13.40
N ILE A 163 -3.10 17.19 -12.29
CA ILE A 163 -2.65 16.54 -11.04
C ILE A 163 -2.72 15.02 -11.18
N GLY A 164 -3.80 14.50 -11.76
CA GLY A 164 -3.98 13.07 -12.00
C GLY A 164 -2.88 12.50 -12.90
N GLU A 165 -2.58 13.18 -13.99
CA GLU A 165 -1.49 12.82 -14.91
C GLU A 165 -0.13 12.82 -14.19
N ALA A 166 0.17 13.89 -13.44
CA ALA A 166 1.44 14.00 -12.72
C ALA A 166 1.64 12.87 -11.68
N VAL A 167 0.56 12.36 -11.08
CA VAL A 167 0.65 11.25 -10.13
C VAL A 167 0.76 9.91 -10.84
N PHE A 168 -0.12 9.61 -11.80
CA PHE A 168 -0.23 8.25 -12.36
C PHE A 168 0.63 8.05 -13.60
N HIS A 169 0.61 8.96 -14.57
CA HIS A 169 1.45 8.82 -15.76
C HIS A 169 2.94 8.98 -15.42
N MET A 170 3.28 9.89 -14.50
CA MET A 170 4.66 10.14 -14.08
C MET A 170 5.11 9.23 -12.92
N LEU A 171 4.34 8.21 -12.56
CA LEU A 171 4.68 7.25 -11.50
C LEU A 171 6.10 6.66 -11.61
N PRO A 172 6.64 6.33 -12.80
CA PRO A 172 8.02 5.88 -12.98
C PRO A 172 9.07 6.82 -12.36
N VAL A 173 8.84 8.14 -12.37
CA VAL A 173 9.74 9.12 -11.75
C VAL A 173 9.79 8.91 -10.24
N GLY A 174 8.62 8.76 -9.62
CA GLY A 174 8.51 8.48 -8.19
C GLY A 174 9.16 7.15 -7.79
N ILE A 175 9.00 6.10 -8.60
CA ILE A 175 9.59 4.77 -8.36
C ILE A 175 11.12 4.86 -8.43
N CYS A 176 11.69 5.44 -9.48
CA CYS A 176 13.14 5.59 -9.64
C CYS A 176 13.74 6.44 -8.50
N TRP A 177 13.07 7.54 -8.13
CA TRP A 177 13.47 8.35 -6.97
C TRP A 177 13.44 7.54 -5.66
N SER A 178 12.39 6.79 -5.43
CA SER A 178 12.22 6.00 -4.20
C SER A 178 13.28 4.90 -4.08
N ILE A 179 13.64 4.24 -5.19
CA ILE A 179 14.69 3.22 -5.25
C ILE A 179 16.06 3.83 -4.92
N THR A 180 16.41 4.95 -5.55
CA THR A 180 17.69 5.61 -5.29
C THR A 180 17.79 6.10 -3.85
N LYS A 181 16.71 6.66 -3.29
CA LYS A 181 16.60 7.05 -1.89
C LYS A 181 16.79 5.85 -0.95
N LYS A 182 16.08 4.76 -1.20
CA LYS A 182 16.16 3.53 -0.39
C LYS A 182 17.56 2.92 -0.41
N MET A 183 18.21 2.93 -1.57
CA MET A 183 19.52 2.31 -1.77
C MET A 183 20.71 3.23 -1.43
N GLY A 184 20.43 4.45 -0.96
CA GLY A 184 21.44 5.43 -0.53
C GLY A 184 22.31 5.97 -1.67
N THR A 185 21.73 6.12 -2.88
CA THR A 185 22.39 6.69 -4.06
C THR A 185 21.84 8.06 -4.43
N ASN A 186 22.28 8.67 -5.52
CA ASN A 186 21.88 10.01 -5.89
C ASN A 186 20.42 10.06 -6.35
N GLN A 187 19.57 10.68 -5.54
CA GLN A 187 18.12 10.75 -5.80
C GLN A 187 17.80 11.56 -7.04
N MET A 188 18.58 12.60 -7.35
CA MET A 188 18.35 13.43 -8.53
C MET A 188 18.57 12.64 -9.83
N LEU A 189 19.58 11.75 -9.86
CA LEU A 189 19.77 10.84 -11.00
C LEU A 189 18.58 9.88 -11.16
N GLY A 190 17.98 9.42 -10.06
CA GLY A 190 16.74 8.64 -10.10
C GLY A 190 15.57 9.41 -10.71
N ILE A 191 15.39 10.68 -10.33
CA ILE A 191 14.37 11.56 -10.94
C ILE A 191 14.64 11.74 -12.43
N VAL A 192 15.87 12.06 -12.83
CA VAL A 192 16.22 12.25 -14.24
C VAL A 192 15.99 10.98 -15.06
N LEU A 193 16.42 9.81 -14.55
CA LEU A 193 16.13 8.52 -15.20
C LEU A 193 14.62 8.32 -15.38
N GLY A 194 13.83 8.52 -14.33
CA GLY A 194 12.37 8.41 -14.40
C GLY A 194 11.74 9.35 -15.43
N LEU A 195 12.23 10.60 -15.52
CA LEU A 195 11.78 11.56 -16.53
C LEU A 195 12.10 11.11 -17.97
N THR A 196 13.23 10.42 -18.20
CA THR A 196 13.50 9.83 -19.52
C THR A 196 12.49 8.74 -19.89
N LEU A 197 12.03 7.95 -18.91
CA LEU A 197 11.04 6.88 -19.14
C LEU A 197 9.66 7.41 -19.53
N VAL A 198 9.30 8.63 -19.14
CA VAL A 198 7.99 9.24 -19.40
C VAL A 198 8.07 10.48 -20.27
N SER A 199 9.19 10.67 -20.97
CA SER A 199 9.45 11.84 -21.81
C SER A 199 8.38 12.00 -22.90
N GLY A 200 7.92 13.24 -23.14
CA GLY A 200 7.02 13.57 -24.23
C GLY A 200 7.61 13.38 -25.63
N GLN A 201 8.91 13.09 -25.75
CA GLN A 201 9.54 12.73 -27.02
C GLN A 201 9.25 11.27 -27.42
N LEU A 202 8.80 10.45 -26.49
CA LEU A 202 8.45 9.05 -26.69
C LEU A 202 6.96 8.92 -27.00
N MET A 203 6.58 7.87 -27.72
CA MET A 203 5.19 7.50 -27.84
C MET A 203 4.63 7.15 -26.46
N ASN A 204 3.53 7.79 -26.06
CA ASN A 204 2.91 7.53 -24.77
C ASN A 204 2.48 6.06 -24.65
N ALA A 205 2.73 5.42 -23.52
CA ALA A 205 2.37 4.02 -23.26
C ALA A 205 0.90 3.71 -23.57
N TYR A 206 -0.01 4.62 -23.27
CA TYR A 206 -1.45 4.46 -23.53
C TYR A 206 -1.83 4.60 -25.04
N ALA A 207 -0.93 5.13 -25.88
CA ALA A 207 -1.15 5.23 -27.31
C ALA A 207 -0.60 4.00 -28.08
N VAL A 208 0.13 3.11 -27.41
CA VAL A 208 0.68 1.88 -28.01
C VAL A 208 -0.44 0.86 -28.19
N ASN A 209 -0.79 0.59 -29.45
CA ASN A 209 -1.77 -0.44 -29.83
C ASN A 209 -1.30 -1.14 -31.11
N ALA A 210 -2.04 -2.15 -31.59
CA ALA A 210 -1.65 -2.97 -32.73
C ALA A 210 -1.50 -2.18 -34.05
N ASP A 211 -2.20 -1.05 -34.18
CA ASP A 211 -2.21 -0.20 -35.39
C ASP A 211 -1.28 1.01 -35.24
N ALA A 212 -0.63 1.18 -34.10
CA ALA A 212 0.21 2.35 -33.83
C ALA A 212 1.52 2.28 -34.61
N VAL A 213 1.83 3.37 -35.31
CA VAL A 213 3.16 3.56 -35.94
C VAL A 213 4.12 4.08 -34.89
N ILE A 214 4.93 3.18 -34.32
CA ILE A 214 5.86 3.50 -33.26
C ILE A 214 7.11 4.15 -33.88
N PRO A 215 7.48 5.39 -33.46
CA PRO A 215 8.73 6.00 -33.89
C PRO A 215 9.93 5.21 -33.36
N GLN A 216 11.06 5.23 -34.12
CA GLN A 216 12.24 4.45 -33.75
C GLN A 216 13.51 5.30 -33.80
N TRP A 217 14.43 5.03 -32.90
CA TRP A 217 15.82 5.44 -33.03
C TRP A 217 16.52 4.49 -33.99
N ASP A 218 16.99 5.00 -35.09
CA ASP A 218 17.78 4.23 -36.05
C ASP A 218 19.28 4.52 -35.88
N PHE A 219 20.01 3.52 -35.35
CA PHE A 219 21.45 3.59 -35.17
C PHE A 219 22.23 2.97 -36.35
N GLY A 220 21.54 2.63 -37.45
CA GLY A 220 22.14 2.00 -38.63
C GLY A 220 22.34 0.49 -38.49
N PHE A 221 22.70 -0.01 -37.33
CA PHE A 221 22.86 -1.44 -37.02
C PHE A 221 21.73 -2.02 -36.14
N VAL A 222 20.95 -1.19 -35.55
CA VAL A 222 19.80 -1.58 -34.70
C VAL A 222 18.78 -0.45 -34.70
N GLN A 223 17.51 -0.81 -34.74
CA GLN A 223 16.40 0.10 -34.55
C GLN A 223 15.75 -0.20 -33.15
N VAL A 224 15.45 0.85 -32.41
CA VAL A 224 14.90 0.76 -31.09
C VAL A 224 13.63 1.60 -30.99
N ASP A 225 12.55 1.00 -30.57
CA ASP A 225 11.25 1.66 -30.46
C ASP A 225 11.28 2.80 -29.41
N MET A 226 10.77 3.95 -29.79
CA MET A 226 10.65 5.12 -28.92
C MET A 226 9.35 5.05 -28.11
N ILE A 227 9.28 4.08 -27.20
CA ILE A 227 8.11 3.86 -26.33
C ILE A 227 8.36 4.45 -24.94
N GLY A 228 7.39 5.21 -24.45
CA GLY A 228 7.35 5.69 -23.08
C GLY A 228 6.78 4.63 -22.13
N TYR A 229 7.10 4.76 -20.84
CA TYR A 229 6.69 3.81 -19.81
C TYR A 229 5.78 4.47 -18.78
N GLN A 230 4.85 5.34 -19.23
CA GLN A 230 3.86 5.98 -18.37
C GLN A 230 3.06 4.93 -17.60
N ALA A 231 2.90 5.11 -16.29
CA ALA A 231 2.27 4.18 -15.35
C ALA A 231 2.92 2.80 -15.20
N GLN A 232 3.97 2.48 -15.96
CA GLN A 232 4.62 1.17 -15.98
C GLN A 232 5.55 0.99 -14.77
N VAL A 233 5.19 0.06 -13.88
CA VAL A 233 5.90 -0.17 -12.61
C VAL A 233 7.18 -0.99 -12.81
N ILE A 234 7.09 -2.12 -13.51
CA ILE A 234 8.21 -3.08 -13.66
C ILE A 234 9.38 -2.48 -14.45
N PRO A 235 9.16 -1.82 -15.62
CA PRO A 235 10.21 -1.11 -16.31
C PRO A 235 10.93 -0.08 -15.44
N ALA A 236 10.17 0.73 -14.68
CA ALA A 236 10.74 1.74 -13.80
C ALA A 236 11.58 1.13 -12.67
N MET A 237 11.14 -0.01 -12.11
CA MET A 237 11.90 -0.72 -11.07
C MET A 237 13.20 -1.29 -11.62
N LEU A 238 13.16 -1.96 -12.77
CA LEU A 238 14.36 -2.53 -13.41
C LEU A 238 15.37 -1.43 -13.74
N ALA A 239 14.90 -0.32 -14.33
CA ALA A 239 15.75 0.83 -14.64
C ALA A 239 16.35 1.47 -13.38
N GLY A 240 15.54 1.68 -12.34
CA GLY A 240 15.97 2.28 -11.08
C GLY A 240 17.03 1.46 -10.35
N PHE A 241 16.84 0.14 -10.25
CA PHE A 241 17.85 -0.75 -9.68
C PHE A 241 19.13 -0.78 -10.51
N THR A 242 19.02 -0.79 -11.84
CA THR A 242 20.18 -0.75 -12.73
C THR A 242 20.99 0.52 -12.51
N LEU A 243 20.34 1.70 -12.41
CA LEU A 243 21.03 2.95 -12.10
C LEU A 243 21.79 2.85 -10.77
N VAL A 244 21.17 2.34 -9.73
CA VAL A 244 21.78 2.20 -8.40
C VAL A 244 23.03 1.31 -8.44
N TYR A 245 22.94 0.15 -9.11
CA TYR A 245 24.09 -0.77 -9.21
C TYR A 245 25.20 -0.19 -10.06
N LEU A 246 24.88 0.50 -11.17
CA LEU A 246 25.87 1.20 -12.00
C LEU A 246 26.55 2.34 -11.22
N GLU A 247 25.76 3.16 -10.47
CA GLU A 247 26.35 4.22 -9.65
C GLU A 247 27.31 3.66 -8.59
N LYS A 248 26.92 2.59 -7.88
CA LYS A 248 27.78 1.93 -6.91
C LYS A 248 29.03 1.33 -7.54
N PHE A 249 28.90 0.73 -8.73
CA PHE A 249 30.03 0.16 -9.48
C PHE A 249 31.00 1.25 -9.90
N PHE A 250 30.54 2.32 -10.57
CA PHE A 250 31.42 3.41 -11.01
C PHE A 250 32.03 4.17 -9.83
N ARG A 251 31.31 4.35 -8.75
CA ARG A 251 31.86 4.94 -7.50
C ARG A 251 33.04 4.14 -6.94
N LYS A 252 33.02 2.82 -7.09
CA LYS A 252 34.09 1.95 -6.60
C LYS A 252 35.35 2.00 -7.45
N ILE A 253 35.22 2.17 -8.78
CA ILE A 253 36.37 2.11 -9.73
C ILE A 253 36.90 3.47 -10.16
N THR A 254 36.14 4.55 -9.93
CA THR A 254 36.53 5.90 -10.40
C THR A 254 37.37 6.61 -9.34
N PRO A 255 38.54 7.15 -9.72
CA PRO A 255 39.35 7.99 -8.83
C PRO A 255 38.56 9.20 -8.29
N ALA A 256 38.82 9.58 -7.03
CA ALA A 256 38.08 10.63 -6.34
C ALA A 256 38.07 11.97 -7.11
N VAL A 257 39.17 12.32 -7.77
CA VAL A 257 39.35 13.59 -8.51
C VAL A 257 38.31 13.78 -9.63
N ILE A 258 37.92 12.70 -10.31
CA ILE A 258 36.99 12.76 -11.47
C ILE A 258 35.62 12.11 -11.14
N SER A 259 35.47 11.59 -9.94
CA SER A 259 34.27 10.84 -9.51
C SER A 259 32.99 11.66 -9.64
N MET A 260 33.05 12.97 -9.34
CA MET A 260 31.88 13.87 -9.40
C MET A 260 31.30 14.00 -10.82
N ILE A 261 32.11 13.78 -11.85
CA ILE A 261 31.70 13.86 -13.27
C ILE A 261 31.42 12.46 -13.83
N VAL A 262 32.39 11.55 -13.69
CA VAL A 262 32.35 10.22 -14.35
C VAL A 262 31.24 9.35 -13.78
N VAL A 263 31.06 9.33 -12.46
CA VAL A 263 30.06 8.47 -11.83
C VAL A 263 28.64 8.80 -12.31
N PRO A 264 28.12 10.04 -12.16
CA PRO A 264 26.77 10.35 -12.62
C PRO A 264 26.61 10.24 -14.12
N PHE A 265 27.61 10.65 -14.91
CA PHE A 265 27.55 10.57 -16.38
C PHE A 265 27.45 9.13 -16.87
N CYS A 266 28.37 8.26 -16.47
CA CYS A 266 28.39 6.86 -16.93
C CYS A 266 27.20 6.07 -16.39
N SER A 267 26.84 6.24 -15.12
CA SER A 267 25.74 5.51 -14.53
C SER A 267 24.39 5.88 -15.14
N LEU A 268 24.12 7.18 -15.34
CA LEU A 268 22.87 7.63 -15.93
C LEU A 268 22.77 7.23 -17.42
N LEU A 269 23.82 7.50 -18.20
CA LEU A 269 23.82 7.17 -19.62
C LEU A 269 23.57 5.67 -19.87
N LEU A 270 24.33 4.80 -19.18
CA LEU A 270 24.17 3.36 -19.32
C LEU A 270 22.83 2.86 -18.76
N ALA A 271 22.32 3.47 -17.69
CA ALA A 271 21.00 3.12 -17.15
C ALA A 271 19.88 3.48 -18.13
N VAL A 272 19.94 4.65 -18.79
CA VAL A 272 18.96 5.07 -19.80
C VAL A 272 19.04 4.15 -21.03
N MET A 273 20.24 3.84 -21.50
CA MET A 273 20.42 2.88 -22.61
C MET A 273 19.83 1.51 -22.24
N ALA A 274 20.20 0.96 -21.08
CA ALA A 274 19.68 -0.32 -20.62
C ALA A 274 18.16 -0.29 -20.46
N ALA A 275 17.60 0.81 -19.95
CA ALA A 275 16.18 0.98 -19.73
C ALA A 275 15.39 0.94 -21.05
N HIS A 276 15.81 1.69 -22.06
CA HIS A 276 15.03 1.77 -23.32
C HIS A 276 15.32 0.60 -24.26
N PHE A 277 16.55 0.07 -24.30
CA PHE A 277 16.93 -0.96 -25.28
C PHE A 277 16.54 -2.37 -24.81
N VAL A 278 16.59 -2.64 -23.50
CA VAL A 278 16.48 -4.01 -22.99
C VAL A 278 15.47 -4.12 -21.86
N LEU A 279 15.68 -3.38 -20.76
CA LEU A 279 14.96 -3.60 -19.52
C LEU A 279 13.51 -3.13 -19.58
N GLY A 280 13.25 -2.04 -20.30
CA GLY A 280 11.91 -1.52 -20.50
C GLY A 280 11.02 -2.49 -21.27
N PRO A 281 11.41 -2.96 -22.48
CA PRO A 281 10.67 -3.99 -23.20
C PRO A 281 10.47 -5.28 -22.40
N ILE A 282 11.49 -5.75 -21.68
CA ILE A 282 11.38 -6.93 -20.81
C ILE A 282 10.41 -6.65 -19.66
N GLY A 283 10.58 -5.52 -18.98
CA GLY A 283 9.71 -5.12 -17.88
C GLY A 283 8.26 -4.96 -18.28
N TRP A 284 7.99 -4.40 -19.46
CA TRP A 284 6.66 -4.31 -20.04
C TRP A 284 6.04 -5.71 -20.21
N LYS A 285 6.76 -6.63 -20.87
CA LYS A 285 6.27 -8.01 -21.06
C LYS A 285 6.00 -8.72 -19.72
N ILE A 286 6.86 -8.56 -18.73
CA ILE A 286 6.64 -9.14 -17.39
C ILE A 286 5.42 -8.50 -16.73
N GLY A 287 5.30 -7.17 -16.74
CA GLY A 287 4.16 -6.44 -16.20
C GLY A 287 2.85 -6.88 -16.83
N SER A 288 2.77 -6.90 -18.14
CA SER A 288 1.59 -7.36 -18.88
C SER A 288 1.28 -8.85 -18.64
N TRP A 289 2.29 -9.70 -18.48
CA TRP A 289 2.04 -11.10 -18.11
C TRP A 289 1.40 -11.23 -16.74
N ILE A 290 1.90 -10.50 -15.74
CA ILE A 290 1.33 -10.50 -14.38
C ILE A 290 -0.11 -9.96 -14.40
N SER A 291 -0.33 -8.82 -15.06
CA SER A 291 -1.66 -8.21 -15.13
C SER A 291 -2.65 -9.09 -15.91
N ASN A 292 -2.24 -9.70 -17.02
CA ASN A 292 -3.06 -10.66 -17.77
C ASN A 292 -3.41 -11.90 -16.92
N PHE A 293 -2.46 -12.44 -16.15
CA PHE A 293 -2.71 -13.56 -15.24
C PHE A 293 -3.75 -13.20 -14.19
N VAL A 294 -3.61 -12.06 -13.53
CA VAL A 294 -4.57 -11.58 -12.54
C VAL A 294 -5.92 -11.26 -13.19
N TYR A 295 -5.91 -10.59 -14.35
CA TYR A 295 -7.12 -10.27 -15.11
C TYR A 295 -7.88 -11.53 -15.53
N ALA A 296 -7.18 -12.56 -16.02
CA ALA A 296 -7.78 -13.86 -16.35
C ALA A 296 -8.39 -14.54 -15.12
N GLY A 297 -7.76 -14.40 -13.95
CA GLY A 297 -8.32 -14.91 -12.68
C GLY A 297 -9.62 -14.20 -12.30
N ILE A 298 -9.66 -12.87 -12.49
CA ILE A 298 -10.81 -12.03 -12.11
C ILE A 298 -11.96 -12.14 -13.14
N THR A 299 -11.66 -12.33 -14.42
CA THR A 299 -12.67 -12.34 -15.51
C THR A 299 -13.01 -13.76 -16.00
N GLY A 300 -12.18 -14.75 -15.70
CA GLY A 300 -12.30 -16.12 -16.15
C GLY A 300 -13.43 -16.91 -15.50
N PRO A 301 -13.56 -18.21 -15.85
CA PRO A 301 -14.62 -19.07 -15.34
C PRO A 301 -14.59 -19.28 -13.82
N LEU A 302 -13.42 -19.14 -13.19
CA LEU A 302 -13.23 -19.25 -11.74
C LEU A 302 -13.26 -17.91 -11.01
N ARG A 303 -13.72 -16.84 -11.65
CA ARG A 303 -13.71 -15.48 -11.10
C ARG A 303 -14.33 -15.37 -9.71
N LEU A 304 -15.44 -16.06 -9.46
CA LEU A 304 -16.09 -16.05 -8.15
C LEU A 304 -15.18 -16.61 -7.04
N LEU A 305 -14.51 -17.73 -7.35
CA LEU A 305 -13.55 -18.34 -6.45
C LEU A 305 -12.35 -17.40 -6.22
N PHE A 306 -11.83 -16.79 -7.29
CA PHE A 306 -10.73 -15.81 -7.18
C PHE A 306 -11.13 -14.63 -6.29
N GLY A 307 -12.28 -14.01 -6.52
CA GLY A 307 -12.78 -12.90 -5.72
C GLY A 307 -13.01 -13.27 -4.25
N ALA A 308 -13.59 -14.46 -4.00
CA ALA A 308 -13.78 -14.99 -2.65
C ALA A 308 -12.46 -15.22 -1.93
N VAL A 309 -11.51 -15.90 -2.58
CA VAL A 309 -10.18 -16.22 -2.01
C VAL A 309 -9.37 -14.96 -1.79
N PHE A 310 -9.30 -14.07 -2.78
CA PHE A 310 -8.57 -12.82 -2.65
C PHE A 310 -9.14 -11.94 -1.52
N GLY A 311 -10.47 -11.73 -1.51
CA GLY A 311 -11.13 -10.95 -0.47
C GLY A 311 -10.92 -11.56 0.92
N PHE A 312 -11.00 -12.89 1.05
CA PHE A 312 -10.79 -13.59 2.32
C PHE A 312 -9.35 -13.46 2.82
N PHE A 313 -8.35 -13.64 1.96
CA PHE A 313 -6.95 -13.65 2.35
C PHE A 313 -6.27 -12.27 2.32
N TYR A 314 -6.95 -11.22 1.84
CA TYR A 314 -6.34 -9.89 1.78
C TYR A 314 -5.95 -9.35 3.17
N ALA A 315 -6.77 -9.52 4.19
CA ALA A 315 -6.44 -9.09 5.54
C ALA A 315 -5.20 -9.80 6.13
N PRO A 316 -5.01 -11.13 5.99
CA PRO A 316 -3.73 -11.78 6.25
C PRO A 316 -2.54 -11.18 5.50
N LEU A 317 -2.70 -10.77 4.22
CA LEU A 317 -1.64 -10.08 3.48
C LEU A 317 -1.31 -8.71 4.08
N VAL A 318 -2.31 -8.00 4.63
CA VAL A 318 -2.07 -6.73 5.34
C VAL A 318 -1.25 -6.96 6.61
N ILE A 319 -1.54 -8.00 7.40
CA ILE A 319 -0.78 -8.34 8.61
C ILE A 319 0.69 -8.56 8.30
N THR A 320 0.98 -9.27 7.20
CA THR A 320 2.36 -9.56 6.78
C THR A 320 3.05 -8.38 6.10
N GLY A 321 2.32 -7.29 5.81
CA GLY A 321 2.82 -6.15 5.04
C GLY A 321 2.90 -6.40 3.52
N LEU A 322 2.43 -7.56 3.05
CA LEU A 322 2.50 -7.98 1.65
C LEU A 322 1.49 -7.25 0.74
N HIS A 323 0.43 -6.68 1.32
CA HIS A 323 -0.63 -5.99 0.60
C HIS A 323 -0.15 -4.82 -0.28
N HIS A 324 0.98 -4.21 0.04
CA HIS A 324 1.53 -3.12 -0.79
C HIS A 324 1.93 -3.55 -2.21
N MET A 325 2.09 -4.87 -2.45
CA MET A 325 2.30 -5.39 -3.80
C MET A 325 1.09 -5.24 -4.69
N SER A 326 -0.12 -5.35 -4.13
CA SER A 326 -1.34 -5.22 -4.92
C SER A 326 -1.42 -3.85 -5.61
N ASN A 327 -0.85 -2.80 -5.01
CA ASN A 327 -0.80 -1.47 -5.63
C ASN A 327 -0.05 -1.48 -6.97
N ALA A 328 1.05 -2.25 -7.07
CA ALA A 328 1.79 -2.39 -8.31
C ALA A 328 0.96 -3.14 -9.37
N ILE A 329 0.24 -4.18 -8.96
CA ILE A 329 -0.64 -4.96 -9.84
C ILE A 329 -1.83 -4.10 -10.27
N ASP A 330 -2.47 -3.39 -9.34
CA ASP A 330 -3.59 -2.48 -9.64
C ASP A 330 -3.19 -1.40 -10.66
N THR A 331 -2.01 -0.79 -10.47
CA THR A 331 -1.50 0.23 -11.40
C THR A 331 -1.28 -0.35 -12.79
N GLN A 332 -0.72 -1.56 -12.86
CA GLN A 332 -0.50 -2.26 -14.13
C GLN A 332 -1.82 -2.65 -14.79
N LEU A 333 -2.82 -3.13 -14.03
CA LEU A 333 -4.16 -3.42 -14.54
C LEU A 333 -4.83 -2.15 -15.11
N CYS A 334 -4.70 -1.02 -14.42
CA CYS A 334 -5.21 0.27 -14.91
C CYS A 334 -4.53 0.67 -16.23
N ALA A 335 -3.22 0.46 -16.34
CA ALA A 335 -2.47 0.78 -17.55
C ALA A 335 -2.86 -0.13 -18.74
N ASP A 336 -2.99 -1.44 -18.51
CA ASP A 336 -3.23 -2.43 -19.57
C ASP A 336 -4.71 -2.52 -19.98
N PHE A 337 -5.65 -2.31 -19.05
CA PHE A 337 -7.09 -2.54 -19.25
C PHE A 337 -7.98 -1.32 -19.01
N GLY A 338 -7.39 -0.16 -18.72
CA GLY A 338 -8.14 1.08 -18.46
C GLY A 338 -8.91 1.08 -17.13
N GLY A 339 -8.58 0.17 -16.22
CA GLY A 339 -9.18 0.08 -14.89
C GLY A 339 -8.79 -1.20 -14.18
N THR A 340 -9.12 -1.30 -12.89
CA THR A 340 -8.84 -2.46 -12.06
C THR A 340 -10.08 -2.98 -11.36
N MET A 341 -10.25 -4.32 -11.33
CA MET A 341 -11.24 -5.03 -10.53
C MET A 341 -10.64 -5.56 -9.21
N LEU A 342 -9.32 -5.40 -9.01
CA LEU A 342 -8.64 -5.82 -7.79
C LEU A 342 -8.84 -4.79 -6.67
N TRP A 343 -8.69 -3.50 -6.95
CA TRP A 343 -8.89 -2.41 -6.01
C TRP A 343 -10.25 -2.41 -5.30
N PRO A 344 -11.39 -2.64 -5.98
CA PRO A 344 -12.68 -2.78 -5.32
C PRO A 344 -12.68 -3.81 -4.20
N MET A 345 -12.05 -4.97 -4.39
CA MET A 345 -11.96 -6.03 -3.36
C MET A 345 -11.12 -5.59 -2.16
N ILE A 346 -10.07 -4.80 -2.40
CA ILE A 346 -9.23 -4.20 -1.36
C ILE A 346 -10.03 -3.23 -0.49
N ALA A 347 -10.78 -2.32 -1.13
CA ALA A 347 -11.64 -1.38 -0.42
C ALA A 347 -12.73 -2.08 0.39
N LEU A 348 -13.33 -3.17 -0.14
CA LEU A 348 -14.30 -3.99 0.55
C LEU A 348 -13.70 -4.73 1.76
N SER A 349 -12.45 -5.17 1.66
CA SER A 349 -11.75 -5.77 2.80
C SER A 349 -11.54 -4.76 3.94
N ASN A 350 -11.18 -3.52 3.60
CA ASN A 350 -11.07 -2.46 4.60
C ASN A 350 -12.41 -2.22 5.31
N ILE A 351 -13.50 -2.12 4.54
CA ILE A 351 -14.86 -1.96 5.09
C ILE A 351 -15.22 -3.13 6.01
N ALA A 352 -14.92 -4.35 5.58
CA ALA A 352 -15.23 -5.55 6.35
C ALA A 352 -14.51 -5.59 7.71
N GLN A 353 -13.23 -5.18 7.76
CA GLN A 353 -12.46 -5.08 9.01
C GLN A 353 -13.08 -4.04 9.96
N GLY A 354 -13.46 -2.86 9.45
CA GLY A 354 -14.16 -1.83 10.23
C GLY A 354 -15.51 -2.30 10.75
N SER A 355 -16.23 -3.09 9.96
CA SER A 355 -17.57 -3.59 10.29
C SER A 355 -17.55 -4.68 11.35
N ALA A 356 -16.50 -5.49 11.41
CA ALA A 356 -16.27 -6.40 12.54
C ALA A 356 -16.02 -5.61 13.82
N VAL A 357 -15.24 -4.52 13.77
CA VAL A 357 -15.05 -3.62 14.94
C VAL A 357 -16.36 -2.94 15.32
N LEU A 358 -17.22 -2.55 14.36
CA LEU A 358 -18.55 -2.03 14.64
C LEU A 358 -19.39 -3.03 15.45
N GLY A 359 -19.28 -4.34 15.13
CA GLY A 359 -19.87 -5.41 15.93
C GLY A 359 -19.34 -5.46 17.37
N MET A 360 -18.03 -5.22 17.55
CA MET A 360 -17.40 -5.13 18.88
C MET A 360 -17.85 -3.88 19.64
N ILE A 361 -18.01 -2.73 18.97
CA ILE A 361 -18.59 -1.51 19.56
C ILE A 361 -19.97 -1.81 20.13
N TYR A 362 -20.82 -2.50 19.38
CA TYR A 362 -22.16 -2.89 19.85
C TYR A 362 -22.12 -3.85 21.03
N LEU A 363 -21.27 -4.87 21.01
CA LEU A 363 -21.13 -5.85 22.09
C LEU A 363 -20.62 -5.19 23.37
N GLN A 364 -19.60 -4.37 23.28
CA GLN A 364 -18.90 -3.75 24.40
C GLN A 364 -19.40 -2.32 24.71
N ARG A 365 -20.63 -1.99 24.33
CA ARG A 365 -21.21 -0.62 24.47
C ARG A 365 -21.18 -0.03 25.88
N LYS A 366 -21.13 -0.88 26.92
CA LYS A 366 -21.07 -0.46 28.32
C LYS A 366 -19.64 -0.31 28.85
N ASN A 367 -18.63 -0.71 28.09
CA ASN A 367 -17.22 -0.65 28.47
C ASN A 367 -16.56 0.59 27.86
N ALA A 368 -16.49 1.69 28.61
CA ALA A 368 -15.92 2.95 28.14
C ALA A 368 -14.48 2.80 27.66
N ARG A 369 -13.64 2.02 28.35
CA ARG A 369 -12.25 1.78 27.97
C ARG A 369 -12.13 1.04 26.62
N ALA A 370 -13.01 0.10 26.36
CA ALA A 370 -13.04 -0.58 25.05
C ALA A 370 -13.47 0.38 23.95
N GLN A 371 -14.42 1.29 24.20
CA GLN A 371 -14.89 2.26 23.22
C GLN A 371 -13.81 3.27 22.81
N GLU A 372 -12.89 3.64 23.71
CA GLU A 372 -11.74 4.52 23.39
C GLU A 372 -10.83 3.95 22.30
N VAL A 373 -10.80 2.64 22.13
CA VAL A 373 -10.04 1.95 21.09
C VAL A 373 -10.93 1.61 19.89
N ASN A 374 -12.11 1.04 20.15
CA ASN A 374 -12.97 0.50 19.09
C ASN A 374 -13.50 1.58 18.15
N ILE A 375 -13.98 2.72 18.69
CA ILE A 375 -14.59 3.78 17.87
C ILE A 375 -13.58 4.42 16.90
N PRO A 376 -12.41 4.92 17.35
CA PRO A 376 -11.41 5.48 16.44
C PRO A 376 -10.89 4.45 15.44
N SER A 377 -10.75 3.19 15.85
CA SER A 377 -10.31 2.10 14.98
C SER A 377 -11.32 1.82 13.85
N CYS A 378 -12.61 1.80 14.17
CA CYS A 378 -13.69 1.63 13.19
C CYS A 378 -13.71 2.78 12.17
N ILE A 379 -13.65 4.03 12.64
CA ILE A 379 -13.63 5.23 11.80
C ILE A 379 -12.39 5.20 10.89
N SER A 380 -11.21 4.95 11.45
CA SER A 380 -9.96 4.86 10.68
C SER A 380 -10.06 3.82 9.56
N CYS A 381 -10.67 2.67 9.86
CA CYS A 381 -10.82 1.58 8.92
C CYS A 381 -11.79 1.93 7.77
N TYR A 382 -12.91 2.56 8.09
CA TYR A 382 -13.85 3.07 7.08
C TYR A 382 -13.27 4.20 6.22
N LEU A 383 -12.22 4.87 6.69
CA LEU A 383 -11.44 5.84 5.93
C LEU A 383 -10.21 5.21 5.23
N GLY A 384 -10.09 3.88 5.24
CA GLY A 384 -9.08 3.14 4.48
C GLY A 384 -7.81 2.75 5.23
N VAL A 385 -7.71 3.02 6.54
CA VAL A 385 -6.56 2.67 7.38
C VAL A 385 -6.95 1.54 8.34
N THR A 386 -6.57 0.31 8.01
CA THR A 386 -7.05 -0.92 8.65
C THR A 386 -6.28 -1.35 9.90
N GLU A 387 -5.03 -0.92 10.06
CA GLU A 387 -4.13 -1.39 11.10
C GLU A 387 -4.68 -1.18 12.52
N PRO A 388 -5.29 -0.04 12.88
CA PRO A 388 -5.86 0.13 14.21
C PRO A 388 -7.00 -0.86 14.50
N ALA A 389 -7.85 -1.13 13.50
CA ALA A 389 -8.95 -2.09 13.62
C ALA A 389 -8.43 -3.53 13.74
N MET A 390 -7.48 -3.90 12.89
CA MET A 390 -6.94 -5.26 12.85
C MET A 390 -6.16 -5.59 14.12
N PHE A 391 -5.16 -4.78 14.46
CA PHE A 391 -4.27 -5.06 15.57
C PHE A 391 -4.82 -4.64 16.93
N GLY A 392 -5.59 -3.54 16.98
CA GLY A 392 -6.17 -3.03 18.22
C GLY A 392 -7.39 -3.82 18.70
N VAL A 393 -8.14 -4.44 17.77
CA VAL A 393 -9.43 -5.07 18.09
C VAL A 393 -9.56 -6.47 17.50
N ASN A 394 -9.53 -6.61 16.17
CA ASN A 394 -9.95 -7.84 15.50
C ASN A 394 -9.05 -9.04 15.84
N LEU A 395 -7.72 -8.87 15.81
CA LEU A 395 -6.75 -9.91 16.13
C LEU A 395 -6.72 -10.21 17.65
N LYS A 396 -6.95 -9.21 18.48
CA LYS A 396 -7.01 -9.41 19.95
C LYS A 396 -8.06 -10.43 20.36
N TYR A 397 -9.22 -10.40 19.69
CA TYR A 397 -10.32 -11.34 19.97
C TYR A 397 -10.38 -12.51 18.99
N ASN A 398 -9.58 -12.52 17.93
CA ASN A 398 -9.49 -13.48 16.83
C ASN A 398 -10.78 -13.66 16.00
N PHE A 399 -11.94 -13.91 16.65
CA PHE A 399 -13.18 -14.16 15.93
C PHE A 399 -13.68 -12.98 15.08
N PRO A 400 -13.55 -11.69 15.48
CA PRO A 400 -13.94 -10.59 14.60
C PRO A 400 -13.07 -10.52 13.33
N PHE A 401 -11.78 -10.87 13.44
CA PHE A 401 -10.89 -10.96 12.30
C PHE A 401 -11.38 -11.99 11.27
N ILE A 402 -11.76 -13.18 11.73
CA ILE A 402 -12.31 -14.23 10.87
C ILE A 402 -13.67 -13.81 10.27
N CYS A 403 -14.54 -13.16 11.06
CA CYS A 403 -15.81 -12.61 10.57
C CYS A 403 -15.58 -11.59 9.45
N ALA A 404 -14.58 -10.72 9.60
CA ALA A 404 -14.20 -9.75 8.58
C ALA A 404 -13.67 -10.42 7.31
N MET A 405 -12.82 -11.44 7.43
CA MET A 405 -12.32 -12.23 6.30
C MET A 405 -13.46 -12.89 5.53
N ILE A 406 -14.44 -13.48 6.22
CA ILE A 406 -15.61 -14.11 5.59
C ILE A 406 -16.43 -13.05 4.84
N GLY A 407 -16.75 -11.92 5.48
CA GLY A 407 -17.51 -10.84 4.85
C GLY A 407 -16.79 -10.24 3.65
N SER A 408 -15.48 -10.04 3.76
CA SER A 408 -14.63 -9.58 2.66
C SER A 408 -14.61 -10.59 1.49
N GLY A 409 -14.53 -11.88 1.77
CA GLY A 409 -14.58 -12.92 0.75
C GLY A 409 -15.92 -12.94 -0.01
N ILE A 410 -17.05 -12.83 0.70
CA ILE A 410 -18.38 -12.77 0.09
C ILE A 410 -18.54 -11.50 -0.74
N ALA A 411 -18.14 -10.33 -0.20
CA ALA A 411 -18.22 -9.06 -0.91
C ALA A 411 -17.29 -9.04 -2.13
N GLY A 412 -16.08 -9.62 -2.02
CA GLY A 412 -15.14 -9.78 -3.12
C GLY A 412 -15.68 -10.67 -4.25
N ALA A 413 -16.29 -11.81 -3.91
CA ALA A 413 -16.97 -12.66 -4.89
C ALA A 413 -18.10 -11.92 -5.61
N PHE A 414 -18.92 -11.15 -4.88
CA PHE A 414 -19.99 -10.34 -5.47
C PHE A 414 -19.42 -9.23 -6.37
N SER A 415 -18.36 -8.54 -5.94
CA SER A 415 -17.68 -7.49 -6.71
C SER A 415 -17.19 -8.02 -8.07
N VAL A 416 -16.56 -9.17 -8.07
CA VAL A 416 -16.08 -9.82 -9.31
C VAL A 416 -17.25 -10.37 -10.16
N MET A 417 -18.28 -10.90 -9.53
CA MET A 417 -19.50 -11.37 -10.23
C MET A 417 -20.14 -10.22 -11.04
N THR A 418 -20.17 -9.03 -10.47
CA THR A 418 -20.76 -7.83 -11.09
C THR A 418 -19.75 -7.03 -11.92
N SER A 419 -18.52 -7.52 -12.07
CA SER A 419 -17.44 -6.84 -12.78
C SER A 419 -17.21 -5.41 -12.30
N SER A 420 -17.33 -5.18 -10.98
CA SER A 420 -17.11 -3.86 -10.39
C SER A 420 -15.67 -3.41 -10.64
N THR A 421 -15.49 -2.33 -11.41
CA THR A 421 -14.19 -1.83 -11.88
C THR A 421 -13.94 -0.44 -11.33
N ALA A 422 -12.73 -0.18 -10.86
CA ALA A 422 -12.24 1.14 -10.49
C ALA A 422 -11.39 1.75 -11.62
N ASN A 423 -11.48 3.07 -11.80
CA ASN A 423 -10.64 3.81 -12.76
C ASN A 423 -9.17 3.88 -12.31
N SER A 424 -8.95 3.88 -11.00
CA SER A 424 -7.63 4.01 -10.40
C SER A 424 -7.62 3.46 -8.97
N ILE A 425 -6.44 3.31 -8.42
CA ILE A 425 -6.24 3.17 -6.98
C ILE A 425 -6.72 4.46 -6.32
N GLY A 426 -7.57 4.34 -5.31
CA GLY A 426 -8.10 5.48 -4.57
C GLY A 426 -7.88 5.37 -3.07
N VAL A 427 -8.74 6.00 -2.31
CA VAL A 427 -8.82 5.80 -0.86
C VAL A 427 -9.56 4.49 -0.60
N GLY A 428 -9.02 3.66 0.27
CA GLY A 428 -9.72 2.48 0.75
C GLY A 428 -10.96 2.82 1.58
N GLY A 429 -11.71 1.82 1.98
CA GLY A 429 -12.90 2.02 2.80
C GLY A 429 -14.08 2.64 2.03
N LEU A 430 -14.93 3.37 2.75
CA LEU A 430 -16.17 3.94 2.19
C LEU A 430 -15.91 4.96 1.05
N PRO A 431 -14.92 5.87 1.14
CA PRO A 431 -14.63 6.79 0.05
C PRO A 431 -14.18 6.11 -1.25
N GLY A 432 -13.80 4.83 -1.21
CA GLY A 432 -13.40 4.05 -2.38
C GLY A 432 -14.42 4.03 -3.52
N ILE A 433 -15.71 4.26 -3.22
CA ILE A 433 -16.76 4.36 -4.24
C ILE A 433 -16.49 5.46 -5.26
N LEU A 434 -15.79 6.54 -4.89
CA LEU A 434 -15.45 7.63 -5.79
C LEU A 434 -14.43 7.22 -6.86
N SER A 435 -13.66 6.18 -6.62
CA SER A 435 -12.69 5.64 -7.59
C SER A 435 -13.31 4.66 -8.58
N MET A 436 -14.57 4.25 -8.37
CA MET A 436 -15.26 3.30 -9.25
C MET A 436 -15.66 3.95 -10.57
N GLN A 437 -15.67 3.15 -11.64
CA GLN A 437 -16.31 3.55 -12.88
C GLN A 437 -17.82 3.81 -12.64
N PRO A 438 -18.46 4.79 -13.29
CA PRO A 438 -19.84 5.16 -13.01
C PRO A 438 -20.83 3.99 -13.05
N GLN A 439 -20.67 3.11 -14.05
CA GLN A 439 -21.50 1.91 -14.19
C GLN A 439 -21.30 0.89 -13.07
N SER A 440 -20.16 0.93 -12.39
CA SER A 440 -19.82 0.03 -11.27
C SER A 440 -20.20 0.58 -9.90
N MET A 441 -20.53 1.87 -9.77
CA MET A 441 -20.82 2.49 -8.46
C MET A 441 -22.00 1.85 -7.76
N GLY A 442 -23.09 1.55 -8.51
CA GLY A 442 -24.29 0.92 -7.95
C GLY A 442 -24.03 -0.49 -7.42
N THR A 443 -23.36 -1.32 -8.21
CA THR A 443 -23.01 -2.70 -7.81
C THR A 443 -21.97 -2.71 -6.68
N PHE A 444 -21.02 -1.78 -6.71
CA PHE A 444 -20.06 -1.62 -5.63
C PHE A 444 -20.72 -1.16 -4.32
N ALA A 445 -21.72 -0.25 -4.37
CA ALA A 445 -22.49 0.12 -3.19
C ALA A 445 -23.19 -1.08 -2.55
N ILE A 446 -23.75 -2.00 -3.34
CA ILE A 446 -24.31 -3.26 -2.84
C ILE A 446 -23.23 -4.12 -2.19
N ALA A 447 -22.06 -4.25 -2.84
CA ALA A 447 -20.91 -4.97 -2.26
C ALA A 447 -20.46 -4.37 -0.93
N MET A 448 -20.47 -3.03 -0.80
CA MET A 448 -20.19 -2.33 0.46
C MET A 448 -21.20 -2.70 1.55
N VAL A 449 -22.49 -2.77 1.23
CA VAL A 449 -23.52 -3.22 2.18
C VAL A 449 -23.25 -4.65 2.64
N ILE A 450 -22.85 -5.55 1.75
CA ILE A 450 -22.44 -6.92 2.10
C ILE A 450 -21.23 -6.90 3.04
N ALA A 451 -20.20 -6.10 2.70
CA ALA A 451 -18.98 -5.95 3.50
C ALA A 451 -19.23 -5.31 4.87
N ILE A 452 -20.35 -4.59 5.04
CA ILE A 452 -20.78 -4.05 6.33
C ILE A 452 -21.62 -5.07 7.09
N ALA A 453 -22.67 -5.58 6.47
CA ALA A 453 -23.68 -6.39 7.15
C ALA A 453 -23.13 -7.75 7.62
N VAL A 454 -22.41 -8.46 6.75
CA VAL A 454 -21.95 -9.83 7.05
C VAL A 454 -20.97 -9.86 8.23
N PRO A 455 -19.87 -9.08 8.24
CA PRO A 455 -18.96 -9.07 9.39
C PRO A 455 -19.60 -8.59 10.67
N PHE A 456 -20.43 -7.55 10.60
CA PHE A 456 -21.16 -7.03 11.76
C PHE A 456 -22.04 -8.10 12.38
N VAL A 457 -22.93 -8.71 11.60
CA VAL A 457 -23.87 -9.73 12.08
C VAL A 457 -23.13 -10.95 12.65
N LEU A 458 -22.14 -11.47 11.92
CA LEU A 458 -21.33 -12.60 12.38
C LEU A 458 -20.61 -12.29 13.69
N THR A 459 -20.01 -11.11 13.78
CA THR A 459 -19.31 -10.68 15.01
C THR A 459 -20.26 -10.58 16.19
N VAL A 460 -21.46 -10.01 16.01
CA VAL A 460 -22.47 -9.89 17.06
C VAL A 460 -22.97 -11.27 17.49
N ILE A 461 -23.27 -12.16 16.55
CA ILE A 461 -23.77 -13.52 16.87
C ILE A 461 -22.72 -14.31 17.66
N ILE A 462 -21.47 -14.34 17.15
CA ILE A 462 -20.39 -15.11 17.78
C ILE A 462 -19.99 -14.49 19.12
N GLY A 463 -19.92 -13.15 19.19
CA GLY A 463 -19.58 -12.46 20.42
C GLY A 463 -20.59 -12.66 21.55
N LYS A 464 -21.90 -12.69 21.23
CA LYS A 464 -22.94 -13.05 22.21
C LYS A 464 -22.78 -14.47 22.70
N ARG A 465 -22.45 -15.44 21.82
CA ARG A 465 -22.19 -16.84 22.22
C ARG A 465 -20.94 -16.98 23.09
N LYS A 466 -19.97 -16.10 22.96
CA LYS A 466 -18.74 -16.07 23.77
C LYS A 466 -18.86 -15.21 25.02
N ASN A 467 -20.06 -14.70 25.34
CA ASN A 467 -20.33 -13.81 26.51
C ASN A 467 -19.39 -12.58 26.55
N ILE A 468 -19.05 -12.03 25.37
CA ILE A 468 -18.29 -10.79 25.30
C ILE A 468 -19.29 -9.63 25.46
N ALA A 469 -19.35 -9.08 26.67
CA ALA A 469 -20.18 -7.94 27.03
C ALA A 469 -19.33 -6.79 27.58
#